data_f4b3c54af18b3070f1e6a2086674b029
#
_entry.id   f4b3c54af18b3070f1e6a2086674b029
#
_cell.length_a   1.000
_cell.length_b   1.000
_cell.length_c   1.000
_cell.angle_alpha   90.00
_cell.angle_beta   90.00
_cell.angle_gamma   90.00
#
_symmetry.space_group_name_H-M   'P 1'
#
loop_
_entity.id
_entity.type
_entity.pdbx_description
1 polymer ?
#
loop_
_entity_poly.entity_id
_entity_poly.type
_entity_poly.pdbx_seq_one_letter_code
_entity_poly.pdbx_strand_id
1 'polypeptide(L)'
;MASQIINESLQAYRADLDGLLENVQSLAAAINNPDLQLTTYNLRRNINEPFLFVVVGEVKAGKSSFVNALLEAEVCATDIEPCTDSIQQIVYAEQEFVEQVEPSLRKIGRPIPILQDISIVDTPGTNTVIQEHQIITERYIPNSDLTFFVLFAKNPYQKSAWDFLDFCQRRMAQKGGVYSATG
;
A
#
# COMPACT_ATOMS: atom_id res chain seq x y z
N MET A 1 -20.43 3.35 -13.25
CA MET A 1 -20.68 2.31 -12.22
C MET A 1 -19.33 2.03 -11.58
N ALA A 2 -19.11 2.52 -10.37
CA ALA A 2 -17.89 2.18 -9.62
C ALA A 2 -17.94 0.67 -9.37
N SER A 3 -17.01 -0.07 -9.98
CA SER A 3 -16.83 -1.49 -9.74
C SER A 3 -16.35 -1.64 -8.31
N GLN A 4 -17.13 -2.25 -7.43
CA GLN A 4 -16.61 -2.75 -6.16
C GLN A 4 -15.52 -3.75 -6.51
N ILE A 5 -14.28 -3.48 -6.11
CA ILE A 5 -13.15 -4.40 -6.33
C ILE A 5 -13.42 -5.69 -5.55
N ILE A 6 -13.99 -5.57 -4.37
CA ILE A 6 -14.40 -6.70 -3.54
C ILE A 6 -15.87 -7.00 -3.80
N ASN A 7 -16.12 -8.13 -4.45
CA ASN A 7 -17.48 -8.60 -4.71
C ASN A 7 -18.14 -9.12 -3.41
N GLU A 8 -19.47 -9.25 -3.43
CA GLU A 8 -20.25 -9.71 -2.26
C GLU A 8 -19.76 -11.05 -1.68
N SER A 9 -19.25 -11.95 -2.52
CA SER A 9 -18.71 -13.24 -2.05
C SER A 9 -17.42 -13.07 -1.23
N LEU A 10 -16.53 -12.17 -1.62
CA LEU A 10 -15.32 -11.86 -0.86
C LEU A 10 -15.62 -11.16 0.46
N GLN A 11 -16.64 -10.30 0.50
CA GLN A 11 -17.11 -9.69 1.75
C GLN A 11 -17.68 -10.74 2.71
N ALA A 12 -18.44 -11.70 2.18
CA ALA A 12 -18.96 -12.82 2.98
C ALA A 12 -17.81 -13.68 3.55
N TYR A 13 -16.81 -14.03 2.73
CA TYR A 13 -15.63 -14.77 3.22
C TYR A 13 -14.83 -13.99 4.27
N ARG A 14 -14.70 -12.67 4.13
CA ARG A 14 -14.07 -11.82 5.15
C ARG A 14 -14.82 -11.90 6.48
N ALA A 15 -16.14 -11.76 6.44
CA ALA A 15 -16.98 -11.83 7.63
C ALA A 15 -16.90 -13.21 8.33
N ASP A 16 -16.95 -14.29 7.56
CA ASP A 16 -16.81 -15.65 8.07
C ASP A 16 -15.43 -15.86 8.72
N LEU A 17 -14.38 -15.39 8.07
CA LEU A 17 -13.01 -15.52 8.57
C LEU A 17 -12.79 -14.65 9.82
N ASP A 18 -13.33 -13.44 9.86
CA ASP A 18 -13.26 -12.59 11.06
C ASP A 18 -13.96 -13.23 12.24
N GLY A 19 -15.15 -13.81 12.03
CA GLY A 19 -15.89 -14.55 13.06
C GLY A 19 -15.13 -15.79 13.57
N LEU A 20 -14.46 -16.52 12.67
CA LEU A 20 -13.61 -17.63 13.05
C LEU A 20 -12.43 -17.19 13.93
N LEU A 21 -11.74 -16.12 13.52
CA LEU A 21 -10.62 -15.57 14.28
C LEU A 21 -11.04 -14.98 15.63
N GLU A 22 -12.26 -14.43 15.75
CA GLU A 22 -12.83 -14.00 17.02
C GLU A 22 -13.01 -15.16 18.00
N ASN A 23 -13.49 -16.29 17.50
CA ASN A 23 -13.61 -17.50 18.31
C ASN A 23 -12.24 -18.01 18.78
N VAL A 24 -11.23 -18.02 17.88
CA VAL A 24 -9.85 -18.38 18.22
C VAL A 24 -9.25 -17.41 19.25
N GLN A 25 -9.51 -16.12 19.11
CA GLN A 25 -9.04 -15.11 20.06
C GLN A 25 -9.67 -15.32 21.45
N SER A 26 -10.95 -15.62 21.50
CA SER A 26 -11.67 -15.93 22.75
C SER A 26 -11.10 -17.19 23.42
N LEU A 27 -10.80 -18.22 22.63
CA LEU A 27 -10.16 -19.44 23.12
C LEU A 27 -8.75 -19.18 23.66
N ALA A 28 -7.97 -18.38 22.94
CA ALA A 28 -6.62 -17.97 23.35
C ALA A 28 -6.65 -17.20 24.69
N ALA A 29 -7.69 -16.38 24.91
CA ALA A 29 -7.91 -15.70 26.17
C ALA A 29 -8.25 -16.71 27.30
N ALA A 30 -9.11 -17.68 27.04
CA ALA A 30 -9.50 -18.68 28.01
C ALA A 30 -8.34 -19.57 28.50
N ILE A 31 -7.37 -19.85 27.61
CA ILE A 31 -6.16 -20.62 27.95
C ILE A 31 -4.98 -19.75 28.39
N ASN A 32 -5.19 -18.42 28.56
CA ASN A 32 -4.15 -17.45 28.94
C ASN A 32 -2.91 -17.49 28.03
N ASN A 33 -3.09 -17.57 26.71
CA ASN A 33 -2.01 -17.53 25.73
C ASN A 33 -1.90 -16.15 25.07
N PRO A 34 -1.02 -15.24 25.54
CA PRO A 34 -0.93 -13.88 25.04
C PRO A 34 -0.39 -13.81 23.62
N ASP A 35 0.48 -14.73 23.22
CA ASP A 35 1.06 -14.74 21.86
C ASP A 35 -0.01 -15.08 20.82
N LEU A 36 -0.87 -16.04 21.13
CA LEU A 36 -1.99 -16.40 20.26
C LEU A 36 -3.04 -15.29 20.20
N GLN A 37 -3.31 -14.61 21.33
CA GLN A 37 -4.19 -13.44 21.37
C GLN A 37 -3.68 -12.31 20.46
N LEU A 38 -2.37 -11.99 20.55
CA LEU A 38 -1.75 -10.97 19.72
C LEU A 38 -1.76 -11.36 18.23
N THR A 39 -1.47 -12.62 17.94
CA THR A 39 -1.48 -13.13 16.57
C THR A 39 -2.86 -13.03 15.95
N THR A 40 -3.90 -13.50 16.65
CA THR A 40 -5.28 -13.43 16.15
C THR A 40 -5.79 -12.00 16.03
N TYR A 41 -5.43 -11.11 16.95
CA TYR A 41 -5.73 -9.69 16.86
C TYR A 41 -5.12 -9.06 15.58
N ASN A 42 -3.85 -9.33 15.31
CA ASN A 42 -3.17 -8.82 14.12
C ASN A 42 -3.79 -9.37 12.82
N LEU A 43 -4.14 -10.66 12.80
CA LEU A 43 -4.80 -11.27 11.64
C LEU A 43 -6.18 -10.64 11.38
N ARG A 44 -7.00 -10.44 12.42
CA ARG A 44 -8.30 -9.77 12.29
C ARG A 44 -8.16 -8.35 11.77
N ARG A 45 -7.18 -7.61 12.27
CA ARG A 45 -6.89 -6.26 11.77
C ARG A 45 -6.54 -6.29 10.28
N ASN A 46 -5.63 -7.15 9.87
CA ASN A 46 -5.18 -7.25 8.49
C ASN A 46 -6.30 -7.62 7.50
N ILE A 47 -7.22 -8.50 7.91
CA ILE A 47 -8.38 -8.89 7.08
C ILE A 47 -9.32 -7.71 6.85
N ASN A 48 -9.48 -6.82 7.82
CA ASN A 48 -10.40 -5.70 7.78
C ASN A 48 -9.76 -4.41 7.24
N GLU A 49 -8.43 -4.37 7.07
CA GLU A 49 -7.75 -3.25 6.44
C GLU A 49 -7.96 -3.25 4.92
N PRO A 50 -8.05 -2.06 4.27
CA PRO A 50 -8.02 -1.95 2.83
C PRO A 50 -6.72 -2.52 2.25
N PHE A 51 -6.78 -3.10 1.04
CA PHE A 51 -5.58 -3.56 0.34
C PHE A 51 -4.58 -2.43 0.14
N LEU A 52 -3.34 -2.64 0.56
CA LEU A 52 -2.29 -1.65 0.45
C LEU A 52 -1.57 -1.75 -0.90
N PHE A 53 -1.83 -0.78 -1.78
CA PHE A 53 -1.14 -0.64 -3.06
C PHE A 53 -0.01 0.36 -2.93
N VAL A 54 1.20 -0.04 -3.26
CA VAL A 54 2.37 0.83 -3.24
C VAL A 54 2.84 1.06 -4.67
N VAL A 55 2.92 2.34 -5.07
CA VAL A 55 3.37 2.74 -6.40
C VAL A 55 4.79 3.29 -6.29
N VAL A 56 5.73 2.61 -6.93
CA VAL A 56 7.16 2.94 -6.91
C VAL A 56 7.71 3.15 -8.31
N GLY A 57 8.81 3.85 -8.43
CA GLY A 57 9.47 4.09 -9.71
C GLY A 57 10.25 5.39 -9.73
N GLU A 58 10.91 5.67 -10.85
CA GLU A 58 11.77 6.85 -10.99
C GLU A 58 11.01 8.18 -10.97
N VAL A 59 11.75 9.27 -10.70
CA VAL A 59 11.23 10.63 -10.82
C VAL A 59 10.69 10.84 -12.24
N LYS A 60 9.50 11.44 -12.36
CA LYS A 60 8.83 11.70 -13.65
C LYS A 60 8.48 10.46 -14.49
N ALA A 61 8.48 9.27 -13.91
CA ALA A 61 8.02 8.06 -14.60
C ALA A 61 6.50 7.99 -14.80
N GLY A 62 5.73 8.90 -14.18
CA GLY A 62 4.28 8.96 -14.31
C GLY A 62 3.50 8.30 -13.17
N LYS A 63 4.11 8.08 -12.00
CA LYS A 63 3.46 7.46 -10.83
C LYS A 63 2.18 8.20 -10.42
N SER A 64 2.28 9.48 -10.14
CA SER A 64 1.15 10.31 -9.71
C SER A 64 0.07 10.40 -10.80
N SER A 65 0.46 10.46 -12.08
CA SER A 65 -0.48 10.40 -13.19
C SER A 65 -1.21 9.05 -13.27
N PHE A 66 -0.49 7.96 -13.00
CA PHE A 66 -1.09 6.63 -12.93
C PHE A 66 -2.10 6.53 -11.76
N VAL A 67 -1.73 7.04 -10.58
CA VAL A 67 -2.62 7.06 -9.41
C VAL A 67 -3.87 7.90 -9.68
N ASN A 68 -3.72 9.09 -10.27
CA ASN A 68 -4.84 9.95 -10.63
C ASN A 68 -5.77 9.28 -11.66
N ALA A 69 -5.20 8.60 -12.65
CA ALA A 69 -5.97 7.85 -13.64
C ALA A 69 -6.72 6.65 -13.01
N LEU A 70 -6.10 5.94 -12.09
CA LEU A 70 -6.72 4.82 -11.36
C LEU A 70 -7.90 5.30 -10.50
N LEU A 71 -7.77 6.47 -9.88
CA LEU A 71 -8.79 7.06 -9.02
C LEU A 71 -9.84 7.88 -9.80
N GLU A 72 -9.64 8.07 -11.12
CA GLU A 72 -10.46 8.97 -11.96
C GLU A 72 -10.59 10.38 -11.35
N ALA A 73 -9.58 10.83 -10.61
CA ALA A 73 -9.54 12.10 -9.89
C ALA A 73 -8.12 12.65 -9.75
N GLU A 74 -7.98 13.97 -9.75
CA GLU A 74 -6.70 14.63 -9.47
C GLU A 74 -6.43 14.70 -7.96
N VAL A 75 -5.87 13.64 -7.39
CA VAL A 75 -5.54 13.52 -5.97
C VAL A 75 -4.08 13.86 -5.70
N CYS A 76 -3.19 13.38 -6.58
CA CYS A 76 -1.76 13.66 -6.51
C CYS A 76 -1.41 14.84 -7.42
N ALA A 77 -0.61 15.79 -6.93
CA ALA A 77 -0.08 16.86 -7.76
C ALA A 77 0.82 16.29 -8.86
N THR A 78 0.52 16.63 -10.13
CA THR A 78 1.28 16.15 -11.31
C THR A 78 2.26 17.20 -11.83
N ASP A 79 2.24 18.42 -11.31
CA ASP A 79 3.00 19.55 -11.84
C ASP A 79 4.37 19.78 -11.16
N ILE A 80 5.16 20.56 -11.87
CA ILE A 80 6.59 20.88 -11.81
C ILE A 80 7.05 21.47 -10.46
N GLU A 81 6.15 21.80 -9.57
CA GLU A 81 6.51 22.22 -8.22
C GLU A 81 7.00 21.04 -7.38
N PRO A 82 7.98 21.24 -6.48
CA PRO A 82 8.56 20.19 -5.64
C PRO A 82 7.58 19.73 -4.54
N CYS A 83 6.34 19.39 -4.92
CA CYS A 83 5.31 18.91 -4.00
C CYS A 83 5.40 17.41 -3.74
N THR A 84 6.28 16.69 -4.43
CA THR A 84 6.46 15.23 -4.30
C THR A 84 7.70 14.84 -3.49
N ASP A 85 8.14 15.70 -2.57
CA ASP A 85 9.24 15.37 -1.65
C ASP A 85 8.76 14.50 -0.47
N SER A 86 7.49 14.11 -0.42
CA SER A 86 6.94 13.27 0.64
C SER A 86 6.12 12.11 0.08
N ILE A 87 6.16 10.99 0.79
CA ILE A 87 5.29 9.83 0.56
C ILE A 87 3.84 10.28 0.80
N GLN A 88 2.95 9.95 -0.11
CA GLN A 88 1.52 10.27 0.00
C GLN A 88 0.72 8.98 0.17
N GLN A 89 0.08 8.82 1.33
CA GLN A 89 -0.86 7.74 1.58
C GLN A 89 -2.28 8.23 1.32
N ILE A 90 -2.94 7.68 0.33
CA ILE A 90 -4.30 8.03 -0.09
C ILE A 90 -5.26 7.00 0.48
N VAL A 91 -6.26 7.46 1.21
CA VAL A 91 -7.24 6.62 1.92
C VAL A 91 -8.66 7.13 1.71
N TYR A 92 -9.64 6.27 1.96
CA TYR A 92 -11.02 6.70 2.02
C TYR A 92 -11.28 7.64 3.20
N ALA A 93 -12.04 8.70 2.95
CA ALA A 93 -12.61 9.54 3.98
C ALA A 93 -13.90 10.19 3.46
N GLU A 94 -14.92 10.30 4.29
CA GLU A 94 -16.18 10.98 3.93
C GLU A 94 -15.95 12.47 3.68
N GLN A 95 -15.04 13.08 4.42
CA GLN A 95 -14.62 14.47 4.24
C GLN A 95 -13.18 14.52 3.77
N GLU A 96 -12.91 15.35 2.78
CA GLU A 96 -11.57 15.54 2.27
C GLU A 96 -10.65 16.16 3.32
N PHE A 97 -9.46 15.58 3.46
CA PHE A 97 -8.41 16.14 4.31
C PHE A 97 -7.02 15.89 3.72
N VAL A 98 -6.07 16.71 4.13
CA VAL A 98 -4.63 16.49 3.93
C VAL A 98 -3.95 16.72 5.27
N GLU A 99 -3.27 15.71 5.78
CA GLU A 99 -2.59 15.72 7.06
C GLU A 99 -1.11 15.35 6.89
N GLN A 100 -0.22 16.14 7.49
CA GLN A 100 1.19 15.79 7.60
C GLN A 100 1.37 14.90 8.83
N VAL A 101 1.53 13.59 8.62
CA VAL A 101 1.68 12.61 9.70
C VAL A 101 3.12 12.56 10.22
N GLU A 102 4.08 12.63 9.31
CA GLU A 102 5.52 12.68 9.57
C GLU A 102 6.17 13.64 8.57
N PRO A 103 7.39 14.13 8.80
CA PRO A 103 8.04 15.06 7.88
C PRO A 103 8.07 14.60 6.41
N SER A 104 8.16 13.29 6.20
CA SER A 104 8.21 12.67 4.87
C SER A 104 6.93 11.90 4.49
N LEU A 105 5.85 12.00 5.27
CA LEU A 105 4.60 11.27 5.05
C LEU A 105 3.38 12.18 5.17
N ARG A 106 2.63 12.30 4.08
CA ARG A 106 1.29 12.91 4.04
C ARG A 106 0.21 11.84 3.94
N LYS A 107 -0.88 12.06 4.64
CA LYS A 107 -2.11 11.28 4.50
C LYS A 107 -3.18 12.14 3.83
N ILE A 108 -3.78 11.62 2.77
CA ILE A 108 -4.78 12.30 1.95
C ILE A 108 -6.07 11.51 2.01
N GLY A 109 -7.11 12.08 2.59
CA GLY A 109 -8.45 11.49 2.64
C GLY A 109 -9.30 11.99 1.48
N ARG A 110 -9.95 11.07 0.75
CA ARG A 110 -10.87 11.40 -0.36
C ARG A 110 -12.12 10.53 -0.33
N PRO A 111 -13.31 11.07 -0.65
CA PRO A 111 -14.57 10.31 -0.70
C PRO A 111 -14.73 9.56 -2.03
N ILE A 112 -13.69 8.83 -2.43
CA ILE A 112 -13.66 8.05 -3.66
C ILE A 112 -14.00 6.59 -3.31
N PRO A 113 -15.07 6.00 -3.86
CA PRO A 113 -15.59 4.70 -3.43
C PRO A 113 -14.56 3.56 -3.43
N ILE A 114 -13.69 3.50 -4.44
CA ILE A 114 -12.64 2.48 -4.55
C ILE A 114 -11.68 2.48 -3.36
N LEU A 115 -11.47 3.63 -2.71
CA LEU A 115 -10.60 3.76 -1.54
C LEU A 115 -11.17 3.12 -0.26
N GLN A 116 -12.43 2.67 -0.27
CA GLN A 116 -12.98 1.84 0.81
C GLN A 116 -12.32 0.45 0.82
N ASP A 117 -11.94 -0.05 -0.36
CA ASP A 117 -11.34 -1.37 -0.53
C ASP A 117 -9.82 -1.34 -0.65
N ILE A 118 -9.26 -0.20 -1.09
CA ILE A 118 -7.81 -0.04 -1.30
C ILE A 118 -7.26 1.22 -0.61
N SER A 119 -6.02 1.15 -0.17
CA SER A 119 -5.21 2.30 0.22
C SER A 119 -4.02 2.40 -0.72
N ILE A 120 -3.73 3.58 -1.25
CA ILE A 120 -2.67 3.77 -2.22
C ILE A 120 -1.54 4.58 -1.60
N VAL A 121 -0.31 4.12 -1.77
CA VAL A 121 0.89 4.85 -1.40
C VAL A 121 1.62 5.27 -2.67
N ASP A 122 1.56 6.58 -2.98
CA ASP A 122 2.40 7.19 -4.00
C ASP A 122 3.73 7.62 -3.39
N THR A 123 4.82 7.21 -4.03
CA THR A 123 6.15 7.44 -3.50
C THR A 123 6.86 8.52 -4.30
N PRO A 124 7.70 9.36 -3.66
CA PRO A 124 8.62 10.23 -4.40
C PRO A 124 9.53 9.40 -5.30
N GLY A 125 10.03 9.99 -6.36
CA GLY A 125 10.89 9.27 -7.29
C GLY A 125 12.23 8.88 -6.66
N THR A 126 12.82 7.78 -7.14
CA THR A 126 14.00 7.12 -6.57
C THR A 126 15.31 7.93 -6.52
N ASN A 127 15.31 9.18 -6.99
CA ASN A 127 16.49 10.08 -6.92
C ASN A 127 16.40 11.07 -5.75
N THR A 128 15.40 10.98 -4.90
CA THR A 128 15.24 11.79 -3.71
C THR A 128 15.83 11.09 -2.48
N VAL A 129 15.92 11.79 -1.39
CA VAL A 129 16.67 11.53 -0.17
C VAL A 129 16.68 10.05 0.32
N ILE A 130 17.83 9.57 0.76
CA ILE A 130 18.05 8.20 1.29
C ILE A 130 17.03 7.78 2.35
N GLN A 131 16.52 8.72 3.15
CA GLN A 131 15.53 8.45 4.20
C GLN A 131 14.17 8.01 3.68
N GLU A 132 13.71 8.56 2.56
CA GLU A 132 12.42 8.20 1.96
C GLU A 132 12.45 6.81 1.36
N HIS A 133 13.56 6.45 0.71
CA HIS A 133 13.80 5.09 0.23
C HIS A 133 13.74 4.08 1.37
N GLN A 134 14.32 4.42 2.52
CA GLN A 134 14.31 3.56 3.69
C GLN A 134 12.89 3.34 4.23
N ILE A 135 12.08 4.40 4.36
CA ILE A 135 10.68 4.30 4.80
C ILE A 135 9.86 3.44 3.84
N ILE A 136 10.01 3.67 2.54
CA ILE A 136 9.28 2.90 1.52
C ILE A 136 9.64 1.42 1.61
N THR A 137 10.92 1.10 1.70
CA THR A 137 11.42 -0.29 1.65
C THR A 137 11.29 -1.03 2.97
N GLU A 138 11.29 -0.34 4.10
CA GLU A 138 11.17 -0.96 5.42
C GLU A 138 9.73 -1.03 5.93
N ARG A 139 8.91 -0.02 5.59
CA ARG A 139 7.55 0.12 6.14
C ARG A 139 6.48 -0.29 5.15
N TYR A 140 6.54 0.19 3.90
CA TYR A 140 5.45 0.03 2.95
C TYR A 140 5.58 -1.23 2.08
N ILE A 141 6.69 -1.45 1.42
CA ILE A 141 6.86 -2.60 0.53
C ILE A 141 6.64 -3.94 1.23
N PRO A 142 7.20 -4.20 2.43
CA PRO A 142 6.98 -5.48 3.10
C PRO A 142 5.54 -5.70 3.57
N ASN A 143 4.75 -4.65 3.71
CA ASN A 143 3.36 -4.72 4.15
C ASN A 143 2.37 -4.50 3.01
N SER A 144 2.86 -4.26 1.78
CA SER A 144 2.00 -4.08 0.62
C SER A 144 1.40 -5.41 0.16
N ASP A 145 0.13 -5.36 -0.24
CA ASP A 145 -0.53 -6.47 -0.92
C ASP A 145 -0.16 -6.50 -2.39
N LEU A 146 0.13 -5.31 -2.96
CA LEU A 146 0.56 -5.15 -4.34
C LEU A 146 1.50 -3.96 -4.48
N THR A 147 2.62 -4.18 -5.16
CA THR A 147 3.58 -3.12 -5.52
C THR A 147 3.60 -2.93 -7.04
N PHE A 148 3.24 -1.72 -7.48
CA PHE A 148 3.34 -1.31 -8.88
C PHE A 148 4.68 -0.65 -9.15
N PHE A 149 5.43 -1.18 -10.10
CA PHE A 149 6.68 -0.62 -10.56
C PHE A 149 6.44 0.18 -11.85
N VAL A 150 6.55 1.51 -11.77
CA VAL A 150 6.38 2.40 -12.93
C VAL A 150 7.75 2.71 -13.53
N LEU A 151 7.97 2.22 -14.74
CA LEU A 151 9.22 2.41 -15.48
C LEU A 151 9.08 3.52 -16.52
N PHE A 152 10.17 4.20 -16.79
CA PHE A 152 10.21 5.25 -17.80
C PHE A 152 10.13 4.66 -19.22
N ALA A 153 9.08 4.96 -19.97
CA ALA A 153 8.83 4.34 -21.28
C ALA A 153 9.98 4.49 -22.29
N LYS A 154 10.72 5.60 -22.23
CA LYS A 154 11.85 5.85 -23.13
C LYS A 154 13.10 5.02 -22.79
N ASN A 155 13.27 4.61 -21.53
CA ASN A 155 14.40 3.83 -21.06
C ASN A 155 14.00 2.90 -19.90
N PRO A 156 13.24 1.83 -20.18
CA PRO A 156 12.74 0.91 -19.13
C PRO A 156 13.86 0.05 -18.52
N TYR A 157 15.05 0.03 -19.13
CA TYR A 157 16.20 -0.76 -18.69
C TYR A 157 17.22 0.06 -17.90
N GLN A 158 16.82 1.18 -17.31
CA GLN A 158 17.71 1.99 -16.49
C GLN A 158 18.17 1.21 -15.28
N LYS A 159 19.49 1.17 -15.05
CA LYS A 159 20.11 0.36 -14.01
C LYS A 159 19.56 0.67 -12.63
N SER A 160 19.35 1.95 -12.31
CA SER A 160 18.78 2.41 -11.04
C SER A 160 17.41 1.80 -10.73
N ALA A 161 16.54 1.70 -11.75
CA ALA A 161 15.22 1.11 -11.61
C ALA A 161 15.30 -0.40 -11.32
N TRP A 162 16.18 -1.10 -11.99
CA TRP A 162 16.38 -2.54 -11.80
C TRP A 162 17.06 -2.86 -10.47
N ASP A 163 18.07 -2.09 -10.08
CA ASP A 163 18.73 -2.22 -8.77
C ASP A 163 17.72 -2.02 -7.63
N PHE A 164 16.78 -1.08 -7.80
CA PHE A 164 15.72 -0.85 -6.82
C PHE A 164 14.66 -1.98 -6.81
N LEU A 165 14.29 -2.49 -7.98
CA LEU A 165 13.39 -3.65 -8.08
C LEU A 165 13.98 -4.89 -7.39
N ASP A 166 15.25 -5.18 -7.65
CA ASP A 166 16.00 -6.28 -7.01
C ASP A 166 16.04 -6.12 -5.48
N PHE A 167 16.26 -4.90 -5.01
CA PHE A 167 16.25 -4.59 -3.59
C PHE A 167 14.88 -4.82 -2.97
N CYS A 168 13.80 -4.39 -3.62
CA CYS A 168 12.42 -4.61 -3.17
C CYS A 168 12.09 -6.11 -3.11
N GLN A 169 12.44 -6.87 -4.13
CA GLN A 169 12.21 -8.32 -4.17
C GLN A 169 12.91 -9.05 -3.02
N ARG A 170 14.16 -8.70 -2.73
CA ARG A 170 14.91 -9.29 -1.60
C ARG A 170 14.24 -8.99 -0.25
N ARG A 171 13.70 -7.79 -0.07
CA ARG A 171 13.00 -7.41 1.16
C ARG A 171 11.66 -8.15 1.32
N MET A 172 10.90 -8.31 0.24
CA MET A 172 9.66 -9.09 0.25
C MET A 172 9.91 -10.56 0.56
N ALA A 173 10.96 -11.16 -0.02
CA ALA A 173 11.33 -12.56 0.22
C ALA A 173 11.74 -12.83 1.68
N GLN A 174 12.34 -11.87 2.37
CA GLN A 174 12.75 -12.01 3.78
C GLN A 174 11.57 -12.10 4.76
N LYS A 175 10.37 -11.63 4.38
CA LYS A 175 9.16 -11.71 5.23
C LYS A 175 8.25 -12.91 4.94
N GLY A 176 8.68 -13.86 4.13
CA GLY A 176 7.98 -15.16 3.95
C GLY A 176 6.82 -15.15 2.97
N GLY A 177 6.74 -14.17 2.10
CA GLY A 177 5.73 -14.11 1.03
C GLY A 177 6.38 -14.31 -0.34
N VAL A 178 6.65 -15.57 -0.73
CA VAL A 178 7.14 -15.87 -2.08
C VAL A 178 5.96 -15.99 -3.02
N TYR A 179 5.76 -15.01 -3.87
CA TYR A 179 5.17 -15.22 -5.19
C TYR A 179 6.15 -14.70 -6.23
N SER A 180 7.08 -15.58 -6.66
CA SER A 180 7.82 -15.35 -7.86
C SER A 180 6.92 -15.74 -9.05
N ALA A 181 6.36 -14.76 -9.73
CA ALA A 181 5.85 -14.97 -11.08
C ALA A 181 7.07 -15.02 -12.01
N THR A 182 7.65 -16.21 -12.16
CA THR A 182 8.53 -16.54 -13.27
C THR A 182 7.65 -17.13 -14.36
N GLY A 183 7.48 -16.42 -15.44
CA GLY A 183 6.86 -16.83 -16.69
C GLY A 183 7.33 -15.91 -17.79
#